data_0897f93b3c066b2a74669ea53381de62
#
_entry.id   0897f93b3c066b2a74669ea53381de62
#
_cell.length_a   1.000
_cell.length_b   1.000
_cell.length_c   1.000
_cell.angle_alpha   90.00
_cell.angle_beta   90.00
_cell.angle_gamma   90.00
#
_symmetry.space_group_name_H-M   'P 1'
#
loop_
_entity.id
_entity.type
_entity.pdbx_description
1 polymer ?
#
loop_
_entity_poly.entity_id
_entity_poly.type
_entity_poly.pdbx_seq_one_letter_code
_entity_poly.pdbx_strand_id
1 'polypeptide(L)'
;MPRNAQLARDEDYWLAIARRYDVEPGPINLENGYFGRMSRAVVEEYQRQIDFVNRSNSVHVRQHFEQIGNLQIRQQLAELLGVDRQAVALTRSASEALQSLIRNYNRLQPGDQVLLSDLEYDSVKGAMHWLARHRGVEVIEIEHAHPASFDSLLASYREAFERYPRLKLMALTHVTHRTGLVLPVQAIALEARERGIDVILDGAHALAQVDFELSELGVAFAGYNLQKWIGAPLSLGFVYIDPQRLADIDPDMGEQRYALDDIRSRAPYGTPNIPAWLTLPRVFEEHRSMGGSALKGARLNYLRDLWVSQVRELPGIEVMTPDDPRLYCGITSFRFTRQPDQQTMAERLLKEYNLFTVARSGSRCGPCIRVTPGFTTPASDIHLLVQALVQLG
;
A
#
# COMPACT_ATOMS: atom_id res chain seq x y z
N MET A 1 15.11 17.98 -17.61
CA MET A 1 14.34 17.15 -16.65
C MET A 1 13.67 16.00 -17.40
N PRO A 2 13.59 14.79 -16.83
CA PRO A 2 12.81 13.71 -17.41
C PRO A 2 11.36 14.15 -17.64
N ARG A 3 10.69 13.63 -18.67
CA ARG A 3 9.32 14.02 -19.05
C ARG A 3 8.32 13.93 -17.88
N ASN A 4 8.38 12.86 -17.07
CA ASN A 4 7.50 12.69 -15.91
C ASN A 4 7.73 13.77 -14.85
N ALA A 5 8.97 14.20 -14.61
CA ALA A 5 9.27 15.27 -13.65
C ALA A 5 8.75 16.64 -14.11
N GLN A 6 8.69 16.89 -15.42
CA GLN A 6 8.08 18.10 -15.98
C GLN A 6 6.56 18.06 -15.84
N LEU A 7 5.92 16.97 -16.27
CA LEU A 7 4.47 16.80 -16.17
C LEU A 7 3.99 16.76 -14.72
N ALA A 8 4.78 16.25 -13.78
CA ALA A 8 4.45 16.25 -12.35
C ALA A 8 4.21 17.66 -11.79
N ARG A 9 4.82 18.67 -12.39
CA ARG A 9 4.74 20.10 -11.98
C ARG A 9 3.75 20.91 -12.82
N ASP A 10 3.18 20.34 -13.86
CA ASP A 10 2.25 20.99 -14.76
C ASP A 10 0.85 21.04 -14.12
N GLU A 11 0.53 22.15 -13.45
CA GLU A 11 -0.76 22.32 -12.75
C GLU A 11 -1.95 22.28 -13.71
N ASP A 12 -1.83 22.78 -14.95
CA ASP A 12 -2.92 22.75 -15.92
C ASP A 12 -3.24 21.29 -16.32
N TYR A 13 -2.21 20.47 -16.51
CA TYR A 13 -2.36 19.04 -16.76
C TYR A 13 -3.10 18.35 -15.61
N TRP A 14 -2.69 18.59 -14.36
CA TRP A 14 -3.29 17.92 -13.19
C TRP A 14 -4.69 18.46 -12.86
N LEU A 15 -4.95 19.75 -13.10
CA LEU A 15 -6.30 20.31 -12.99
C LEU A 15 -7.24 19.71 -14.04
N ALA A 16 -6.78 19.47 -15.28
CA ALA A 16 -7.57 18.77 -16.29
C ALA A 16 -7.90 17.32 -15.86
N ILE A 17 -6.96 16.63 -15.21
CA ILE A 17 -7.21 15.30 -14.60
C ILE A 17 -8.18 15.42 -13.43
N ALA A 18 -8.01 16.40 -12.53
CA ALA A 18 -8.88 16.58 -11.37
C ALA A 18 -10.35 16.80 -11.73
N ARG A 19 -10.63 17.44 -12.87
CA ARG A 19 -12.00 17.60 -13.43
C ARG A 19 -12.71 16.30 -13.78
N ARG A 20 -11.99 15.16 -13.81
CA ARG A 20 -12.58 13.83 -14.00
C ARG A 20 -13.15 13.22 -12.71
N TYR A 21 -12.98 13.89 -11.57
CA TYR A 21 -13.39 13.44 -10.25
C TYR A 21 -14.45 14.38 -9.68
N ASP A 22 -15.52 13.81 -9.15
CA ASP A 22 -16.52 14.57 -8.42
C ASP A 22 -16.09 14.71 -6.96
N VAL A 23 -16.03 15.96 -6.48
CA VAL A 23 -15.61 16.29 -5.13
C VAL A 23 -16.63 17.22 -4.53
N GLU A 24 -17.18 16.84 -3.37
CA GLU A 24 -18.05 17.73 -2.61
C GLU A 24 -17.25 18.89 -2.00
N PRO A 25 -17.84 20.11 -1.96
CA PRO A 25 -17.26 21.21 -1.23
C PRO A 25 -17.06 20.84 0.25
N GLY A 26 -15.89 21.16 0.78
CA GLY A 26 -15.55 20.82 2.16
C GLY A 26 -14.10 21.17 2.47
N PRO A 27 -13.55 20.60 3.54
CA PRO A 27 -12.15 20.80 3.86
C PRO A 27 -11.23 20.25 2.78
N ILE A 28 -10.07 20.88 2.64
CA ILE A 28 -8.98 20.40 1.79
C ILE A 28 -8.57 19.02 2.30
N ASN A 29 -8.80 17.98 1.47
CA ASN A 29 -8.52 16.61 1.86
C ASN A 29 -7.04 16.25 1.64
N LEU A 30 -6.28 16.20 2.73
CA LEU A 30 -4.91 15.70 2.76
C LEU A 30 -4.82 14.31 3.43
N GLU A 31 -5.91 13.53 3.39
CA GLU A 31 -5.99 12.14 3.86
C GLU A 31 -6.56 11.23 2.76
N ASN A 32 -5.73 10.89 1.77
CA ASN A 32 -6.06 9.93 0.71
C ASN A 32 -5.40 8.56 0.93
N GLY A 33 -4.82 8.33 2.11
CA GLY A 33 -4.13 7.08 2.44
C GLY A 33 -5.07 5.94 2.86
N TYR A 34 -6.30 6.23 3.27
CA TYR A 34 -7.27 5.20 3.62
C TYR A 34 -7.86 4.55 2.36
N PHE A 35 -8.34 5.36 1.42
CA PHE A 35 -8.76 4.94 0.07
C PHE A 35 -8.53 6.07 -0.93
N GLY A 36 -8.44 5.70 -2.22
CA GLY A 36 -8.40 6.64 -3.33
C GLY A 36 -9.80 6.89 -3.90
N ARG A 37 -9.99 8.06 -4.50
CA ARG A 37 -11.23 8.39 -5.20
C ARG A 37 -11.29 7.69 -6.55
N MET A 38 -12.47 7.24 -6.93
CA MET A 38 -12.78 6.80 -8.28
C MET A 38 -13.01 8.01 -9.20
N SER A 39 -12.52 7.95 -10.44
CA SER A 39 -12.94 8.91 -11.47
C SER A 39 -14.42 8.69 -11.81
N ARG A 40 -15.07 9.72 -12.39
CA ARG A 40 -16.47 9.63 -12.85
C ARG A 40 -16.65 8.43 -13.78
N ALA A 41 -15.74 8.22 -14.70
CA ALA A 41 -15.80 7.09 -15.62
C ALA A 41 -15.72 5.71 -14.92
N VAL A 42 -14.97 5.61 -13.83
CA VAL A 42 -14.93 4.39 -12.99
C VAL A 42 -16.24 4.22 -12.20
N VAL A 43 -16.82 5.31 -11.67
CA VAL A 43 -18.11 5.30 -10.97
C VAL A 43 -19.23 4.86 -11.92
N GLU A 44 -19.29 5.41 -13.13
CA GLU A 44 -20.27 5.04 -14.16
C GLU A 44 -20.15 3.58 -14.58
N GLU A 45 -18.90 3.08 -14.71
CA GLU A 45 -18.67 1.66 -14.99
C GLU A 45 -19.16 0.79 -13.83
N TYR A 46 -18.86 1.17 -12.59
CA TYR A 46 -19.31 0.41 -11.42
C TYR A 46 -20.84 0.33 -11.35
N GLN A 47 -21.54 1.44 -11.62
CA GLN A 47 -22.99 1.47 -11.69
C GLN A 47 -23.53 0.55 -12.80
N ARG A 48 -22.90 0.53 -13.98
CA ARG A 48 -23.27 -0.40 -15.07
C ARG A 48 -23.11 -1.86 -14.67
N GLN A 49 -22.03 -2.17 -13.94
CA GLN A 49 -21.80 -3.54 -13.45
C GLN A 49 -22.79 -3.95 -12.35
N ILE A 50 -23.22 -3.03 -11.48
CA ILE A 50 -24.31 -3.26 -10.53
C ILE A 50 -25.61 -3.58 -11.29
N ASP A 51 -25.98 -2.79 -12.29
CA ASP A 51 -27.15 -3.03 -13.13
C ASP A 51 -27.07 -4.36 -13.86
N PHE A 52 -25.93 -4.73 -14.41
CA PHE A 52 -25.70 -6.01 -15.07
C PHE A 52 -25.98 -7.19 -14.12
N VAL A 53 -25.40 -7.16 -12.92
CA VAL A 53 -25.57 -8.23 -11.94
C VAL A 53 -27.04 -8.33 -11.47
N ASN A 54 -27.73 -7.20 -11.25
CA ASN A 54 -29.11 -7.20 -10.80
C ASN A 54 -30.13 -7.63 -11.87
N ARG A 55 -29.82 -7.42 -13.16
CA ARG A 55 -30.71 -7.80 -14.27
C ARG A 55 -30.45 -9.22 -14.80
N SER A 56 -29.28 -9.79 -14.47
CA SER A 56 -28.86 -11.10 -15.00
C SER A 56 -29.15 -12.21 -13.96
N ASN A 57 -29.36 -13.43 -14.44
CA ASN A 57 -29.47 -14.58 -13.54
C ASN A 57 -28.11 -15.02 -13.01
N SER A 58 -28.10 -15.74 -11.89
CA SER A 58 -26.90 -16.13 -11.17
C SER A 58 -25.95 -17.03 -11.98
N VAL A 59 -26.48 -17.84 -12.91
CA VAL A 59 -25.66 -18.70 -13.77
C VAL A 59 -24.88 -17.84 -14.76
N HIS A 60 -25.55 -16.92 -15.43
CA HIS A 60 -24.91 -16.02 -16.39
C HIS A 60 -23.86 -15.12 -15.73
N VAL A 61 -24.18 -14.53 -14.57
CA VAL A 61 -23.24 -13.68 -13.82
C VAL A 61 -21.99 -14.48 -13.44
N ARG A 62 -22.15 -15.69 -12.90
CA ARG A 62 -21.00 -16.53 -12.51
C ARG A 62 -20.16 -16.97 -13.72
N GLN A 63 -20.80 -17.38 -14.82
CA GLN A 63 -20.06 -17.73 -16.03
C GLN A 63 -19.30 -16.55 -16.60
N HIS A 64 -19.91 -15.37 -16.69
CA HIS A 64 -19.26 -14.17 -17.17
C HIS A 64 -18.08 -13.79 -16.26
N PHE A 65 -18.26 -13.81 -14.93
CA PHE A 65 -17.20 -13.47 -13.99
C PHE A 65 -16.04 -14.47 -14.05
N GLU A 66 -16.30 -15.77 -13.99
CA GLU A 66 -15.24 -16.78 -13.92
C GLU A 66 -14.49 -16.97 -15.24
N GLN A 67 -15.21 -16.98 -16.35
CA GLN A 67 -14.63 -17.31 -17.67
C GLN A 67 -14.02 -16.10 -18.35
N ILE A 68 -14.56 -14.90 -18.13
CA ILE A 68 -14.14 -13.68 -18.80
C ILE A 68 -13.54 -12.70 -17.79
N GLY A 69 -14.33 -12.27 -16.81
CA GLY A 69 -13.95 -11.20 -15.89
C GLY A 69 -12.70 -11.52 -15.08
N ASN A 70 -12.71 -12.62 -14.34
CA ASN A 70 -11.59 -13.01 -13.50
C ASN A 70 -10.32 -13.27 -14.32
N LEU A 71 -10.44 -13.99 -15.45
CA LEU A 71 -9.32 -14.28 -16.33
C LEU A 71 -8.70 -12.99 -16.92
N GLN A 72 -9.54 -12.12 -17.46
CA GLN A 72 -9.12 -10.86 -18.08
C GLN A 72 -8.53 -9.89 -17.06
N ILE A 73 -9.16 -9.78 -15.90
CA ILE A 73 -8.69 -8.90 -14.81
C ILE A 73 -7.31 -9.35 -14.32
N ARG A 74 -7.12 -10.65 -14.08
CA ARG A 74 -5.83 -11.19 -13.66
C ARG A 74 -4.74 -11.00 -14.71
N GLN A 75 -5.09 -11.11 -15.99
CA GLN A 75 -4.18 -10.85 -17.10
C GLN A 75 -3.71 -9.39 -17.11
N GLN A 76 -4.64 -8.44 -17.02
CA GLN A 76 -4.31 -7.01 -17.00
C GLN A 76 -3.53 -6.59 -15.75
N LEU A 77 -3.83 -7.24 -14.61
CA LEU A 77 -3.10 -7.02 -13.37
C LEU A 77 -1.67 -7.56 -13.45
N ALA A 78 -1.49 -8.74 -14.03
CA ALA A 78 -0.17 -9.34 -14.24
C ALA A 78 0.70 -8.48 -15.17
N GLU A 79 0.11 -7.96 -16.25
CA GLU A 79 0.76 -7.01 -17.16
C GLU A 79 1.18 -5.72 -16.44
N LEU A 80 0.33 -5.19 -15.54
CA LEU A 80 0.64 -4.00 -14.75
C LEU A 80 1.83 -4.19 -13.81
N LEU A 81 2.04 -5.42 -13.34
CA LEU A 81 3.03 -5.79 -12.33
C LEU A 81 4.31 -6.42 -12.92
N GLY A 82 4.33 -6.72 -14.22
CA GLY A 82 5.45 -7.41 -14.87
C GLY A 82 5.60 -8.88 -14.42
N VAL A 83 4.49 -9.59 -14.16
CA VAL A 83 4.50 -10.98 -13.67
C VAL A 83 3.59 -11.88 -14.48
N ASP A 84 3.64 -13.21 -14.24
CA ASP A 84 2.71 -14.15 -14.85
C ASP A 84 1.30 -14.03 -14.24
N ARG A 85 0.25 -14.20 -15.06
CA ARG A 85 -1.14 -14.25 -14.59
C ARG A 85 -1.37 -15.35 -13.54
N GLN A 86 -0.64 -16.45 -13.62
CA GLN A 86 -0.72 -17.54 -12.65
C GLN A 86 -0.18 -17.14 -11.26
N ALA A 87 0.59 -16.07 -11.19
CA ALA A 87 1.16 -15.56 -9.96
C ALA A 87 0.21 -14.65 -9.15
N VAL A 88 -0.98 -14.30 -9.67
CA VAL A 88 -1.89 -13.36 -9.01
C VAL A 88 -3.29 -13.92 -8.84
N ALA A 89 -3.90 -13.70 -7.68
CA ALA A 89 -5.31 -13.96 -7.41
C ALA A 89 -5.96 -12.78 -6.71
N LEU A 90 -7.25 -12.54 -7.00
CA LEU A 90 -8.00 -11.43 -6.44
C LEU A 90 -8.39 -11.72 -4.99
N THR A 91 -8.31 -10.68 -4.14
CA THR A 91 -8.74 -10.70 -2.74
C THR A 91 -9.56 -9.44 -2.44
N ARG A 92 -10.20 -9.38 -1.28
CA ARG A 92 -10.97 -8.19 -0.86
C ARG A 92 -10.07 -7.06 -0.34
N SER A 93 -8.82 -7.36 0.01
CA SER A 93 -7.85 -6.36 0.50
C SER A 93 -6.45 -6.95 0.60
N ALA A 94 -5.43 -6.09 0.75
CA ALA A 94 -4.09 -6.51 1.16
C ALA A 94 -4.11 -7.25 2.51
N SER A 95 -4.91 -6.79 3.48
CA SER A 95 -5.01 -7.45 4.80
C SER A 95 -5.49 -8.89 4.69
N GLU A 96 -6.48 -9.17 3.85
CA GLU A 96 -6.93 -10.55 3.59
C GLU A 96 -5.83 -11.36 2.91
N ALA A 97 -5.18 -10.81 1.88
CA ALA A 97 -4.08 -11.46 1.19
C ALA A 97 -2.93 -11.82 2.14
N LEU A 98 -2.48 -10.84 2.94
CA LEU A 98 -1.37 -11.01 3.89
C LEU A 98 -1.71 -12.00 5.01
N GLN A 99 -2.91 -11.91 5.57
CA GLN A 99 -3.34 -12.86 6.60
C GLN A 99 -3.48 -14.28 6.05
N SER A 100 -3.94 -14.43 4.80
CA SER A 100 -3.98 -15.74 4.14
C SER A 100 -2.58 -16.30 3.92
N LEU A 101 -1.65 -15.49 3.41
CA LEU A 101 -0.24 -15.88 3.24
C LEU A 101 0.40 -16.29 4.56
N ILE A 102 0.30 -15.44 5.59
CA ILE A 102 0.92 -15.69 6.90
C ILE A 102 0.33 -16.94 7.55
N ARG A 103 -0.99 -17.08 7.57
CA ARG A 103 -1.67 -18.22 8.20
C ARG A 103 -1.32 -19.54 7.53
N ASN A 104 -1.27 -19.54 6.20
CA ASN A 104 -1.14 -20.73 5.37
C ASN A 104 0.32 -21.03 4.97
N TYR A 105 1.29 -20.21 5.36
CA TYR A 105 2.71 -20.49 5.12
C TYR A 105 3.13 -21.74 5.91
N ASN A 106 3.56 -22.80 5.19
CA ASN A 106 3.70 -24.14 5.76
C ASN A 106 5.15 -24.57 6.05
N ARG A 107 6.13 -23.67 5.89
CA ARG A 107 7.54 -24.00 6.10
C ARG A 107 8.04 -23.80 7.53
N LEU A 108 7.18 -23.31 8.43
CA LEU A 108 7.55 -23.07 9.84
C LEU A 108 7.44 -24.32 10.69
N GLN A 109 8.42 -24.50 11.59
CA GLN A 109 8.44 -25.52 12.62
C GLN A 109 8.38 -24.87 14.01
N PRO A 110 7.88 -25.58 15.04
CA PRO A 110 7.97 -25.10 16.41
C PRO A 110 9.41 -24.75 16.81
N GLY A 111 9.60 -23.56 17.38
CA GLY A 111 10.91 -23.02 17.74
C GLY A 111 11.59 -22.20 16.64
N ASP A 112 11.08 -22.17 15.42
CA ASP A 112 11.54 -21.20 14.41
C ASP A 112 11.22 -19.76 14.84
N GLN A 113 11.94 -18.80 14.27
CA GLN A 113 11.74 -17.38 14.53
C GLN A 113 11.13 -16.69 13.31
N VAL A 114 10.25 -15.70 13.57
CA VAL A 114 9.66 -14.85 12.54
C VAL A 114 9.90 -13.39 12.89
N LEU A 115 10.19 -12.56 11.88
CA LEU A 115 10.59 -11.17 12.03
C LEU A 115 9.51 -10.21 11.56
N LEU A 116 9.32 -9.12 12.28
CA LEU A 116 8.55 -7.95 11.87
C LEU A 116 9.20 -6.68 12.42
N SER A 117 8.83 -5.52 11.86
CA SER A 117 9.23 -4.22 12.42
C SER A 117 8.07 -3.55 13.18
N ASP A 118 8.41 -2.56 14.02
CA ASP A 118 7.41 -1.73 14.71
C ASP A 118 6.53 -0.91 13.75
N LEU A 119 6.99 -0.71 12.51
CA LEU A 119 6.29 0.04 11.46
C LEU A 119 5.30 -0.81 10.64
N GLU A 120 5.23 -2.13 10.86
CA GLU A 120 4.26 -2.99 10.19
C GLU A 120 2.81 -2.59 10.53
N TYR A 121 1.90 -2.90 9.60
CA TYR A 121 0.46 -2.66 9.83
C TYR A 121 -0.08 -3.55 10.95
N ASP A 122 -0.98 -3.02 11.79
CA ASP A 122 -1.45 -3.71 13.01
C ASP A 122 -2.03 -5.09 12.74
N SER A 123 -2.75 -5.28 11.61
CA SER A 123 -3.29 -6.60 11.28
C SER A 123 -2.22 -7.61 10.84
N VAL A 124 -1.10 -7.14 10.27
CA VAL A 124 0.07 -7.97 9.95
C VAL A 124 0.80 -8.36 11.23
N LYS A 125 1.06 -7.41 12.13
CA LYS A 125 1.63 -7.69 13.47
C LYS A 125 0.77 -8.72 14.20
N GLY A 126 -0.55 -8.52 14.22
CA GLY A 126 -1.50 -9.46 14.83
C GLY A 126 -1.44 -10.86 14.22
N ALA A 127 -1.27 -10.98 12.89
CA ALA A 127 -1.15 -12.26 12.19
C ALA A 127 0.19 -12.96 12.52
N MET A 128 1.31 -12.22 12.61
CA MET A 128 2.60 -12.77 13.00
C MET A 128 2.55 -13.28 14.46
N HIS A 129 1.96 -12.54 15.39
CA HIS A 129 1.73 -13.01 16.76
C HIS A 129 0.75 -14.20 16.85
N TRP A 130 -0.18 -14.33 15.89
CA TRP A 130 -1.03 -15.51 15.78
C TRP A 130 -0.20 -16.76 15.50
N LEU A 131 0.85 -16.68 14.65
CA LEU A 131 1.78 -17.80 14.41
C LEU A 131 2.47 -18.26 15.69
N ALA A 132 2.89 -17.34 16.57
CA ALA A 132 3.48 -17.72 17.86
C ALA A 132 2.52 -18.58 18.70
N ARG A 133 1.25 -18.18 18.80
CA ARG A 133 0.25 -18.90 19.60
C ARG A 133 -0.18 -20.25 19.02
N HIS A 134 -0.14 -20.41 17.68
CA HIS A 134 -0.71 -21.56 17.00
C HIS A 134 0.32 -22.50 16.38
N ARG A 135 1.55 -22.02 16.14
CA ARG A 135 2.61 -22.81 15.52
C ARG A 135 3.89 -22.91 16.37
N GLY A 136 3.89 -22.32 17.57
CA GLY A 136 5.02 -22.39 18.50
C GLY A 136 6.29 -21.71 18.01
N VAL A 137 6.16 -20.69 17.12
CA VAL A 137 7.29 -19.86 16.68
C VAL A 137 7.52 -18.69 17.63
N GLU A 138 8.73 -18.15 17.62
CA GLU A 138 9.08 -16.93 18.35
C GLU A 138 8.97 -15.71 17.45
N VAL A 139 8.27 -14.66 17.89
CA VAL A 139 8.16 -13.39 17.14
C VAL A 139 9.25 -12.44 17.60
N ILE A 140 10.06 -12.00 16.66
CA ILE A 140 11.10 -10.98 16.84
C ILE A 140 10.58 -9.67 16.27
N GLU A 141 10.59 -8.60 17.05
CA GLU A 141 10.23 -7.26 16.59
C GLU A 141 11.47 -6.37 16.64
N ILE A 142 11.80 -5.75 15.50
CA ILE A 142 12.89 -4.77 15.38
C ILE A 142 12.36 -3.36 15.26
N GLU A 143 13.21 -2.41 15.61
CA GLU A 143 12.97 -0.98 15.49
C GLU A 143 13.94 -0.40 14.47
N HIS A 144 13.49 0.64 13.77
CA HIS A 144 14.35 1.38 12.87
C HIS A 144 14.84 2.67 13.53
N ALA A 145 16.06 3.07 13.18
CA ALA A 145 16.59 4.36 13.59
C ALA A 145 15.67 5.49 13.13
N HIS A 146 15.53 6.51 13.95
CA HIS A 146 14.82 7.73 13.58
C HIS A 146 15.72 8.95 13.86
N PRO A 147 16.01 9.78 12.86
CA PRO A 147 15.67 9.62 11.44
C PRO A 147 16.33 8.40 10.78
N ALA A 148 15.64 7.77 9.85
CA ALA A 148 16.15 6.63 9.10
C ALA A 148 17.09 7.08 7.97
N SER A 149 18.04 6.23 7.60
CA SER A 149 18.79 6.30 6.34
C SER A 149 18.74 4.96 5.63
N PHE A 150 19.11 4.94 4.34
CA PHE A 150 19.18 3.69 3.58
C PHE A 150 20.07 2.65 4.29
N ASP A 151 21.24 3.07 4.73
CA ASP A 151 22.21 2.20 5.39
C ASP A 151 21.73 1.76 6.78
N SER A 152 21.09 2.65 7.57
CA SER A 152 20.56 2.28 8.89
C SER A 152 19.40 1.31 8.80
N LEU A 153 18.56 1.41 7.74
CA LEU A 153 17.48 0.44 7.48
C LEU A 153 18.06 -0.95 7.16
N LEU A 154 19.03 -1.03 6.25
CA LEU A 154 19.69 -2.30 5.94
C LEU A 154 20.42 -2.87 7.15
N ALA A 155 21.11 -2.03 7.92
CA ALA A 155 21.85 -2.46 9.10
C ALA A 155 20.92 -3.09 10.15
N SER A 156 19.72 -2.54 10.39
CA SER A 156 18.77 -3.11 11.36
C SER A 156 18.29 -4.52 10.97
N TYR A 157 18.08 -4.79 9.67
CA TYR A 157 17.74 -6.13 9.21
C TYR A 157 18.94 -7.07 9.25
N ARG A 158 20.14 -6.64 8.85
CA ARG A 158 21.37 -7.44 8.94
C ARG A 158 21.66 -7.88 10.36
N GLU A 159 21.60 -6.95 11.32
CA GLU A 159 21.77 -7.24 12.74
C GLU A 159 20.76 -8.29 13.22
N ALA A 160 19.49 -8.17 12.81
CA ALA A 160 18.47 -9.15 13.15
C ALA A 160 18.79 -10.53 12.53
N PHE A 161 19.20 -10.59 11.27
CA PHE A 161 19.53 -11.85 10.59
C PHE A 161 20.74 -12.55 11.22
N GLU A 162 21.73 -11.79 11.69
CA GLU A 162 22.90 -12.33 12.39
C GLU A 162 22.57 -12.79 13.80
N ARG A 163 21.75 -12.01 14.52
CA ARG A 163 21.40 -12.26 15.91
C ARG A 163 20.42 -13.43 16.09
N TYR A 164 19.56 -13.67 15.10
CA TYR A 164 18.48 -14.65 15.19
C TYR A 164 18.60 -15.74 14.12
N PRO A 165 19.48 -16.76 14.32
CA PRO A 165 19.82 -17.75 13.29
C PRO A 165 18.69 -18.72 12.94
N ARG A 166 17.57 -18.72 13.70
CA ARG A 166 16.38 -19.54 13.41
C ARG A 166 15.29 -18.75 12.67
N LEU A 167 15.58 -17.56 12.16
CA LEU A 167 14.66 -16.82 11.32
C LEU A 167 14.35 -17.60 10.03
N LYS A 168 13.06 -17.73 9.72
CA LYS A 168 12.54 -18.42 8.52
C LYS A 168 11.61 -17.55 7.70
N LEU A 169 10.92 -16.62 8.34
CA LEU A 169 9.91 -15.80 7.70
C LEU A 169 10.00 -14.38 8.25
N MET A 170 9.78 -13.38 7.39
CA MET A 170 9.58 -12.01 7.82
C MET A 170 8.38 -11.36 7.12
N ALA A 171 7.66 -10.52 7.84
CA ALA A 171 6.78 -9.54 7.24
C ALA A 171 7.58 -8.27 6.95
N LEU A 172 7.42 -7.73 5.75
CA LEU A 172 8.12 -6.52 5.29
C LEU A 172 7.13 -5.57 4.63
N THR A 173 6.98 -4.37 5.16
CA THR A 173 6.16 -3.35 4.53
C THR A 173 6.96 -2.58 3.47
N HIS A 174 6.38 -2.33 2.30
CA HIS A 174 7.04 -1.54 1.25
C HIS A 174 6.97 -0.04 1.55
N VAL A 175 5.79 0.44 1.94
CA VAL A 175 5.56 1.84 2.33
C VAL A 175 4.79 1.87 3.63
N THR A 176 5.40 2.43 4.67
CA THR A 176 4.82 2.45 6.00
C THR A 176 3.59 3.37 6.06
N HIS A 177 2.51 2.88 6.63
CA HIS A 177 1.24 3.59 6.63
C HIS A 177 1.17 4.78 7.62
N ARG A 178 2.05 4.82 8.62
CA ARG A 178 2.09 5.91 9.63
C ARG A 178 2.99 7.04 9.20
N THR A 179 4.22 6.75 8.81
CA THR A 179 5.25 7.76 8.53
C THR A 179 5.43 8.05 7.05
N GLY A 180 5.10 7.10 6.15
CA GLY A 180 5.36 7.19 4.72
C GLY A 180 6.80 6.80 4.33
N LEU A 181 7.55 6.18 5.24
CA LEU A 181 8.87 5.66 4.95
C LEU A 181 8.77 4.55 3.90
N VAL A 182 9.54 4.66 2.83
CA VAL A 182 9.70 3.62 1.80
C VAL A 182 10.90 2.77 2.18
N LEU A 183 10.68 1.46 2.35
CA LEU A 183 11.77 0.54 2.69
C LEU A 183 12.49 0.06 1.41
N PRO A 184 13.82 -0.17 1.47
CA PRO A 184 14.59 -0.70 0.35
C PRO A 184 14.36 -2.21 0.17
N VAL A 185 13.13 -2.57 -0.25
CA VAL A 185 12.62 -3.96 -0.28
C VAL A 185 13.54 -4.89 -1.03
N GLN A 186 13.99 -4.51 -2.24
CA GLN A 186 14.85 -5.35 -3.07
C GLN A 186 16.15 -5.73 -2.35
N ALA A 187 16.81 -4.75 -1.71
CA ALA A 187 18.06 -5.00 -1.00
C ALA A 187 17.85 -5.89 0.24
N ILE A 188 16.79 -5.63 1.01
CA ILE A 188 16.45 -6.42 2.20
C ILE A 188 16.06 -7.85 1.80
N ALA A 189 15.21 -8.01 0.77
CA ALA A 189 14.76 -9.31 0.30
C ALA A 189 15.91 -10.16 -0.27
N LEU A 190 16.87 -9.54 -0.96
CA LEU A 190 18.07 -10.22 -1.44
C LEU A 190 18.88 -10.82 -0.28
N GLU A 191 19.15 -10.02 0.74
CA GLU A 191 19.92 -10.47 1.91
C GLU A 191 19.18 -11.53 2.75
N ALA A 192 17.84 -11.41 2.86
CA ALA A 192 17.00 -12.41 3.50
C ALA A 192 17.06 -13.74 2.75
N ARG A 193 16.94 -13.71 1.43
CA ARG A 193 17.01 -14.90 0.57
C ARG A 193 18.34 -15.64 0.67
N GLU A 194 19.46 -14.92 0.72
CA GLU A 194 20.79 -15.52 0.88
C GLU A 194 20.94 -16.30 2.19
N ARG A 195 20.10 -15.98 3.19
CA ARG A 195 20.07 -16.63 4.51
C ARG A 195 18.92 -17.63 4.66
N GLY A 196 18.17 -17.87 3.59
CA GLY A 196 17.01 -18.79 3.60
C GLY A 196 15.83 -18.26 4.41
N ILE A 197 15.66 -16.93 4.50
CA ILE A 197 14.54 -16.25 5.14
C ILE A 197 13.56 -15.80 4.08
N ASP A 198 12.32 -16.26 4.17
CA ASP A 198 11.26 -15.86 3.25
C ASP A 198 10.63 -14.52 3.64
N VAL A 199 10.19 -13.77 2.63
CA VAL A 199 9.58 -12.46 2.80
C VAL A 199 8.13 -12.49 2.34
N ILE A 200 7.21 -12.08 3.21
CA ILE A 200 5.83 -11.71 2.85
C ILE A 200 5.76 -10.19 2.82
N LEU A 201 5.58 -9.62 1.62
CA LEU A 201 5.60 -8.19 1.39
C LEU A 201 4.21 -7.56 1.56
N ASP A 202 4.09 -6.59 2.45
CA ASP A 202 2.92 -5.69 2.50
C ASP A 202 3.12 -4.53 1.51
N GLY A 203 2.50 -4.68 0.34
CA GLY A 203 2.47 -3.67 -0.72
C GLY A 203 1.25 -2.74 -0.69
N ALA A 204 0.49 -2.71 0.42
CA ALA A 204 -0.81 -2.03 0.51
C ALA A 204 -0.78 -0.54 0.10
N HIS A 205 0.34 0.15 0.26
CA HIS A 205 0.53 1.55 -0.10
C HIS A 205 1.46 1.78 -1.29
N ALA A 206 2.08 0.74 -1.85
CA ALA A 206 3.08 0.92 -2.89
C ALA A 206 2.50 1.09 -4.30
N LEU A 207 1.51 0.25 -4.69
CA LEU A 207 0.94 0.25 -6.04
C LEU A 207 0.36 1.64 -6.41
N ALA A 208 0.72 2.12 -7.59
CA ALA A 208 0.33 3.42 -8.15
C ALA A 208 0.88 4.66 -7.41
N GLN A 209 1.76 4.47 -6.43
CA GLN A 209 2.46 5.53 -5.73
C GLN A 209 3.98 5.41 -5.86
N VAL A 210 4.50 4.19 -5.81
CA VAL A 210 5.91 3.89 -6.05
C VAL A 210 6.03 3.21 -7.41
N ASP A 211 7.04 3.58 -8.18
CA ASP A 211 7.36 2.94 -9.45
C ASP A 211 8.28 1.75 -9.20
N PHE A 212 7.78 0.54 -9.44
CA PHE A 212 8.53 -0.71 -9.23
C PHE A 212 8.00 -1.82 -10.15
N GLU A 213 8.83 -2.77 -10.47
CA GLU A 213 8.45 -4.05 -11.05
C GLU A 213 8.49 -5.14 -9.97
N LEU A 214 7.36 -5.85 -9.78
CA LEU A 214 7.22 -6.82 -8.69
C LEU A 214 8.23 -7.97 -8.83
N SER A 215 8.53 -8.40 -10.06
CA SER A 215 9.52 -9.43 -10.36
C SER A 215 10.95 -9.04 -9.92
N GLU A 216 11.26 -7.75 -9.85
CA GLU A 216 12.58 -7.25 -9.46
C GLU A 216 12.74 -7.11 -7.93
N LEU A 217 11.65 -7.10 -7.17
CA LEU A 217 11.71 -6.94 -5.72
C LEU A 217 12.33 -8.15 -4.99
N GLY A 218 12.41 -9.31 -5.66
CA GLY A 218 13.03 -10.50 -5.09
C GLY A 218 12.21 -11.20 -4.00
N VAL A 219 10.91 -10.89 -3.89
CA VAL A 219 9.98 -11.48 -2.91
C VAL A 219 9.12 -12.57 -3.58
N ALA A 220 8.84 -13.64 -2.84
CA ALA A 220 7.98 -14.72 -3.35
C ALA A 220 6.50 -14.53 -3.02
N PHE A 221 6.17 -13.69 -2.05
CA PHE A 221 4.82 -13.52 -1.52
C PHE A 221 4.52 -12.04 -1.28
N ALA A 222 3.34 -11.57 -1.71
CA ALA A 222 2.94 -10.19 -1.45
C ALA A 222 1.41 -10.01 -1.43
N GLY A 223 0.95 -8.98 -0.71
CA GLY A 223 -0.45 -8.56 -0.68
C GLY A 223 -0.60 -7.07 -0.99
N TYR A 224 -1.58 -6.73 -1.83
CA TYR A 224 -1.79 -5.36 -2.32
C TYR A 224 -3.24 -4.91 -2.22
N ASN A 225 -3.46 -3.61 -2.09
CA ASN A 225 -4.76 -2.95 -2.23
C ASN A 225 -4.93 -2.34 -3.62
N LEU A 226 -6.16 -2.45 -4.17
CA LEU A 226 -6.56 -1.76 -5.40
C LEU A 226 -7.41 -0.50 -5.12
N GLN A 227 -8.06 -0.41 -3.94
CA GLN A 227 -8.90 0.74 -3.60
C GLN A 227 -8.13 1.98 -3.11
N LYS A 228 -6.79 1.92 -2.99
CA LYS A 228 -6.00 3.07 -2.54
C LYS A 228 -5.57 3.93 -3.74
N TRP A 229 -4.29 3.98 -4.05
CA TRP A 229 -3.69 4.92 -5.01
C TRP A 229 -4.07 4.68 -6.47
N ILE A 230 -4.49 3.45 -6.83
CA ILE A 230 -4.98 3.17 -8.18
C ILE A 230 -6.43 3.65 -8.39
N GLY A 231 -7.23 3.77 -7.31
CA GLY A 231 -8.58 4.35 -7.34
C GLY A 231 -9.68 3.36 -7.75
N ALA A 232 -9.55 2.08 -7.39
CA ALA A 232 -10.62 1.09 -7.57
C ALA A 232 -11.73 1.24 -6.51
N PRO A 233 -12.92 0.62 -6.73
CA PRO A 233 -13.93 0.48 -5.70
C PRO A 233 -13.38 -0.14 -4.41
N LEU A 234 -14.01 0.17 -3.27
CA LEU A 234 -13.63 -0.38 -1.96
C LEU A 234 -13.71 -1.90 -1.94
N SER A 235 -12.94 -2.53 -1.05
CA SER A 235 -12.84 -3.98 -0.85
C SER A 235 -12.30 -4.72 -2.07
N LEU A 236 -11.25 -4.19 -2.67
CA LEU A 236 -10.50 -4.83 -3.74
C LEU A 236 -9.00 -4.87 -3.42
N GLY A 237 -8.42 -6.04 -3.63
CA GLY A 237 -6.99 -6.30 -3.47
C GLY A 237 -6.57 -7.52 -4.27
N PHE A 238 -5.33 -7.92 -4.14
CA PHE A 238 -4.82 -9.15 -4.72
C PHE A 238 -3.68 -9.73 -3.88
N VAL A 239 -3.47 -11.02 -4.05
CA VAL A 239 -2.31 -11.76 -3.55
C VAL A 239 -1.41 -12.10 -4.72
N TYR A 240 -0.11 -11.99 -4.49
CA TYR A 240 0.94 -12.48 -5.37
C TYR A 240 1.68 -13.63 -4.68
N ILE A 241 1.89 -14.71 -5.44
CA ILE A 241 2.74 -15.85 -5.06
C ILE A 241 3.57 -16.22 -6.28
N ASP A 242 4.89 -16.28 -6.12
CA ASP A 242 5.77 -16.84 -7.14
C ASP A 242 5.29 -18.27 -7.46
N PRO A 243 4.98 -18.60 -8.73
CA PRO A 243 4.48 -19.93 -9.11
C PRO A 243 5.37 -21.09 -8.64
N GLN A 244 6.68 -20.88 -8.54
CA GLN A 244 7.63 -21.90 -8.06
C GLN A 244 7.53 -22.11 -6.54
N ARG A 245 6.90 -21.17 -5.83
CA ARG A 245 6.75 -21.17 -4.37
C ARG A 245 5.30 -21.40 -3.93
N LEU A 246 4.40 -21.71 -4.88
CA LEU A 246 2.97 -21.92 -4.58
C LEU A 246 2.75 -23.04 -3.55
N ALA A 247 3.55 -24.09 -3.58
CA ALA A 247 3.47 -25.22 -2.65
C ALA A 247 3.85 -24.87 -1.20
N ASP A 248 4.49 -23.74 -0.98
CA ASP A 248 4.86 -23.26 0.37
C ASP A 248 3.71 -22.55 1.11
N ILE A 249 2.60 -22.34 0.42
CA ILE A 249 1.36 -21.79 0.98
C ILE A 249 0.28 -22.87 0.86
N ASP A 250 -0.29 -23.30 2.00
CA ASP A 250 -1.40 -24.25 1.98
C ASP A 250 -2.65 -23.62 1.34
N PRO A 251 -3.54 -24.40 0.72
CA PRO A 251 -4.84 -23.92 0.27
C PRO A 251 -5.63 -23.29 1.42
N ASP A 252 -6.48 -22.34 1.08
CA ASP A 252 -7.43 -21.80 2.07
C ASP A 252 -8.32 -22.95 2.61
N MET A 253 -8.59 -22.92 3.91
CA MET A 253 -9.21 -24.06 4.63
C MET A 253 -10.56 -24.51 4.06
N GLY A 254 -11.27 -23.65 3.37
CA GLY A 254 -12.59 -23.92 2.80
C GLY A 254 -12.55 -24.17 1.29
N GLU A 255 -11.38 -24.08 0.67
CA GLU A 255 -11.28 -24.16 -0.79
C GLU A 255 -11.37 -25.59 -1.32
N GLN A 256 -12.33 -25.84 -2.20
CA GLN A 256 -12.53 -27.13 -2.88
C GLN A 256 -12.80 -26.95 -4.37
N ARG A 257 -12.70 -25.74 -4.89
CA ARG A 257 -13.13 -25.37 -6.24
C ARG A 257 -12.00 -25.36 -7.24
N TYR A 258 -10.81 -24.95 -6.80
CA TYR A 258 -9.65 -24.81 -7.64
C TYR A 258 -8.63 -25.93 -7.37
N ALA A 259 -7.90 -26.31 -8.41
CA ALA A 259 -6.81 -27.28 -8.29
C ALA A 259 -5.69 -26.75 -7.37
N LEU A 260 -4.91 -27.64 -6.77
CA LEU A 260 -3.85 -27.28 -5.82
C LEU A 260 -2.69 -26.50 -6.45
N ASP A 261 -2.53 -26.58 -7.77
CA ASP A 261 -1.57 -25.83 -8.57
C ASP A 261 -2.11 -24.48 -9.08
N ASP A 262 -3.36 -24.14 -8.76
CA ASP A 262 -3.95 -22.85 -9.08
C ASP A 262 -3.84 -21.91 -7.87
N ILE A 263 -3.23 -20.75 -8.06
CA ILE A 263 -3.09 -19.75 -7.00
C ILE A 263 -4.44 -19.34 -6.37
N ARG A 264 -5.54 -19.41 -7.12
CA ARG A 264 -6.88 -19.08 -6.60
C ARG A 264 -7.29 -19.95 -5.41
N SER A 265 -6.72 -21.14 -5.29
CA SER A 265 -6.91 -21.99 -4.11
C SER A 265 -6.28 -21.42 -2.83
N ARG A 266 -5.42 -20.41 -2.91
CA ARG A 266 -4.77 -19.74 -1.77
C ARG A 266 -5.52 -18.48 -1.31
N ALA A 267 -6.48 -18.01 -2.12
CA ALA A 267 -7.32 -16.86 -1.76
C ALA A 267 -8.58 -17.33 -1.02
N PRO A 268 -9.02 -16.62 0.05
CA PRO A 268 -10.23 -16.99 0.78
C PRO A 268 -11.45 -17.07 -0.12
N TYR A 269 -12.17 -18.20 -0.02
CA TYR A 269 -13.37 -18.46 -0.80
C TYR A 269 -14.60 -17.73 -0.24
N GLY A 270 -15.47 -17.29 -1.14
CA GLY A 270 -16.76 -16.68 -0.82
C GLY A 270 -17.32 -15.94 -2.04
N THR A 271 -18.58 -15.52 -1.99
CA THR A 271 -19.15 -14.70 -3.06
C THR A 271 -18.55 -13.29 -3.01
N PRO A 272 -17.79 -12.88 -4.03
CA PRO A 272 -17.17 -11.57 -4.05
C PRO A 272 -18.17 -10.47 -4.45
N ASN A 273 -17.76 -9.19 -4.30
CA ASN A 273 -18.45 -8.07 -4.92
C ASN A 273 -18.17 -8.06 -6.43
N ILE A 274 -18.90 -8.91 -7.18
CA ILE A 274 -18.69 -9.10 -8.62
C ILE A 274 -18.73 -7.78 -9.40
N PRO A 275 -19.69 -6.84 -9.17
CA PRO A 275 -19.70 -5.54 -9.83
C PRO A 275 -18.39 -4.76 -9.67
N ALA A 276 -17.87 -4.71 -8.44
CA ALA A 276 -16.62 -4.00 -8.16
C ALA A 276 -15.42 -4.61 -8.90
N TRP A 277 -15.37 -5.95 -8.96
CA TRP A 277 -14.29 -6.65 -9.67
C TRP A 277 -14.37 -6.44 -11.19
N LEU A 278 -15.58 -6.52 -11.76
CA LEU A 278 -15.81 -6.27 -13.19
C LEU A 278 -15.51 -4.81 -13.61
N THR A 279 -15.40 -3.89 -12.65
CA THR A 279 -15.00 -2.50 -12.90
C THR A 279 -13.48 -2.35 -13.09
N LEU A 280 -12.67 -3.30 -12.63
CA LEU A 280 -11.20 -3.19 -12.64
C LEU A 280 -10.57 -2.93 -14.02
N PRO A 281 -11.05 -3.49 -15.15
CA PRO A 281 -10.52 -3.15 -16.47
C PRO A 281 -10.55 -1.64 -16.75
N ARG A 282 -11.64 -0.97 -16.35
CA ARG A 282 -11.76 0.50 -16.49
C ARG A 282 -10.79 1.23 -15.57
N VAL A 283 -10.60 0.76 -14.34
CA VAL A 283 -9.62 1.32 -13.40
C VAL A 283 -8.19 1.25 -13.98
N PHE A 284 -7.80 0.12 -14.55
CA PHE A 284 -6.48 -0.06 -15.15
C PHE A 284 -6.28 0.81 -16.40
N GLU A 285 -7.33 0.96 -17.21
CA GLU A 285 -7.32 1.89 -18.36
C GLU A 285 -7.11 3.34 -17.90
N GLU A 286 -7.88 3.81 -16.92
CA GLU A 286 -7.73 5.16 -16.34
C GLU A 286 -6.33 5.35 -15.75
N HIS A 287 -5.81 4.37 -15.01
CA HIS A 287 -4.47 4.43 -14.45
C HIS A 287 -3.39 4.59 -15.55
N ARG A 288 -3.46 3.78 -16.61
CA ARG A 288 -2.53 3.89 -17.75
C ARG A 288 -2.67 5.22 -18.49
N SER A 289 -3.89 5.69 -18.68
CA SER A 289 -4.16 6.98 -19.38
C SER A 289 -3.58 8.19 -18.65
N MET A 290 -3.39 8.09 -17.33
CA MET A 290 -2.79 9.11 -16.48
C MET A 290 -1.28 8.93 -16.30
N GLY A 291 -0.61 8.09 -17.10
CA GLY A 291 0.84 7.88 -17.07
C GLY A 291 1.33 6.84 -16.05
N GLY A 292 0.42 6.03 -15.49
CA GLY A 292 0.77 4.91 -14.61
C GLY A 292 1.40 5.32 -13.27
N SER A 293 2.09 4.38 -12.63
CA SER A 293 2.73 4.57 -11.31
C SER A 293 3.84 5.60 -11.38
N ALA A 294 4.64 5.61 -12.45
CA ALA A 294 5.77 6.52 -12.61
C ALA A 294 5.35 8.00 -12.59
N LEU A 295 4.31 8.39 -13.35
CA LEU A 295 3.87 9.78 -13.38
C LEU A 295 3.08 10.16 -12.13
N LYS A 296 2.19 9.29 -11.63
CA LYS A 296 1.47 9.53 -10.38
C LYS A 296 2.43 9.65 -9.19
N GLY A 297 3.43 8.78 -9.08
CA GLY A 297 4.47 8.84 -8.05
C GLY A 297 5.28 10.12 -8.14
N ALA A 298 5.70 10.54 -9.35
CA ALA A 298 6.39 11.81 -9.55
C ALA A 298 5.54 13.01 -9.10
N ARG A 299 4.21 13.00 -9.38
CA ARG A 299 3.29 14.04 -8.90
C ARG A 299 3.19 14.06 -7.39
N LEU A 300 3.00 12.92 -6.78
CA LEU A 300 2.88 12.80 -5.32
C LEU A 300 4.17 13.26 -4.60
N ASN A 301 5.33 12.89 -5.13
CA ASN A 301 6.61 13.37 -4.63
C ASN A 301 6.77 14.88 -4.79
N TYR A 302 6.37 15.44 -5.94
CA TYR A 302 6.37 16.89 -6.13
C TYR A 302 5.49 17.61 -5.08
N LEU A 303 4.25 17.13 -4.85
CA LEU A 303 3.37 17.71 -3.84
C LEU A 303 3.95 17.59 -2.43
N ARG A 304 4.58 16.47 -2.11
CA ARG A 304 5.31 16.29 -0.85
C ARG A 304 6.45 17.30 -0.72
N ASP A 305 7.27 17.44 -1.74
CA ASP A 305 8.45 18.30 -1.71
C ASP A 305 8.08 19.79 -1.59
N LEU A 306 6.93 20.22 -2.14
CA LEU A 306 6.42 21.57 -2.02
C LEU A 306 6.25 22.04 -0.55
N TRP A 307 5.83 21.15 0.35
CA TRP A 307 5.66 21.54 1.74
C TRP A 307 6.85 21.14 2.61
N VAL A 308 7.41 19.94 2.42
CA VAL A 308 8.50 19.46 3.26
C VAL A 308 9.73 20.35 3.18
N SER A 309 10.11 20.81 1.98
CA SER A 309 11.26 21.71 1.81
C SER A 309 11.13 23.04 2.54
N GLN A 310 9.91 23.48 2.82
CA GLN A 310 9.64 24.75 3.50
C GLN A 310 9.49 24.61 5.02
N VAL A 311 9.14 23.41 5.51
CA VAL A 311 8.84 23.24 6.94
C VAL A 311 9.85 22.40 7.71
N ARG A 312 10.73 21.64 7.02
CA ARG A 312 11.70 20.74 7.66
C ARG A 312 12.61 21.42 8.66
N GLU A 313 13.01 22.67 8.37
CA GLU A 313 13.90 23.46 9.21
C GLU A 313 13.14 24.41 10.18
N LEU A 314 11.81 24.36 10.22
CA LEU A 314 11.04 25.19 11.12
C LEU A 314 11.20 24.73 12.58
N PRO A 315 11.54 25.63 13.51
CA PRO A 315 11.54 25.31 14.92
C PRO A 315 10.14 24.86 15.37
N GLY A 316 10.04 23.69 16.00
CA GLY A 316 8.75 23.16 16.47
C GLY A 316 8.08 22.17 15.52
N ILE A 317 8.61 21.93 14.32
CA ILE A 317 8.16 20.91 13.36
C ILE A 317 9.27 19.87 13.19
N GLU A 318 8.90 18.59 13.22
CA GLU A 318 9.78 17.47 12.86
C GLU A 318 9.13 16.64 11.77
N VAL A 319 9.76 16.55 10.60
CA VAL A 319 9.31 15.71 9.49
C VAL A 319 9.82 14.28 9.70
N MET A 320 8.92 13.29 9.69
CA MET A 320 9.21 11.92 10.07
C MET A 320 9.94 11.09 9.00
N THR A 321 9.93 11.52 7.73
CA THR A 321 10.65 10.85 6.65
C THR A 321 12.00 11.51 6.37
N PRO A 322 13.05 10.74 6.03
CA PRO A 322 14.34 11.30 5.62
C PRO A 322 14.22 12.09 4.31
N ASP A 323 15.27 12.83 3.97
CA ASP A 323 15.35 13.61 2.72
C ASP A 323 16.13 12.86 1.61
N ASP A 324 16.01 11.54 1.62
CA ASP A 324 16.53 10.66 0.59
C ASP A 324 15.38 10.24 -0.34
N PRO A 325 15.41 10.59 -1.65
CA PRO A 325 14.31 10.30 -2.58
C PRO A 325 14.02 8.81 -2.76
N ARG A 326 14.91 7.93 -2.31
CA ARG A 326 14.69 6.48 -2.29
C ARG A 326 13.80 6.03 -1.13
N LEU A 327 13.63 6.87 -0.10
CA LEU A 327 13.02 6.51 1.19
C LEU A 327 11.73 7.28 1.51
N TYR A 328 11.19 8.06 0.57
CA TYR A 328 9.91 8.75 0.75
C TYR A 328 9.01 8.61 -0.49
N CYS A 329 7.75 8.93 -0.29
CA CYS A 329 6.72 8.93 -1.33
C CYS A 329 5.68 10.03 -1.02
N GLY A 330 4.51 9.98 -1.65
CA GLY A 330 3.42 10.93 -1.39
C GLY A 330 2.86 10.90 0.03
N ILE A 331 3.06 9.82 0.79
CA ILE A 331 2.76 9.79 2.23
C ILE A 331 3.93 10.41 2.97
N THR A 332 3.67 11.41 3.80
CA THR A 332 4.70 11.96 4.70
C THR A 332 4.04 12.45 5.97
N SER A 333 4.66 12.19 7.10
CA SER A 333 4.17 12.61 8.40
C SER A 333 5.12 13.62 9.06
N PHE A 334 4.55 14.45 9.89
CA PHE A 334 5.29 15.37 10.73
C PHE A 334 4.70 15.38 12.14
N ARG A 335 5.40 16.00 13.10
CA ARG A 335 4.85 16.29 14.43
C ARG A 335 5.22 17.68 14.89
N PHE A 336 4.37 18.22 15.73
CA PHE A 336 4.67 19.42 16.49
C PHE A 336 5.48 19.02 17.73
N THR A 337 6.75 19.41 17.80
CA THR A 337 7.65 18.97 18.88
C THR A 337 7.33 19.59 20.25
N ARG A 338 6.67 20.76 20.24
CA ARG A 338 6.24 21.48 21.44
C ARG A 338 4.84 21.10 21.92
N GLN A 339 4.12 20.28 21.15
CA GLN A 339 2.75 19.85 21.43
C GLN A 339 2.69 18.32 21.39
N PRO A 340 2.58 17.65 22.54
CA PRO A 340 2.60 16.18 22.56
C PRO A 340 1.33 15.56 21.98
N ASP A 341 0.20 16.26 22.05
CA ASP A 341 -1.09 15.79 21.53
C ASP A 341 -1.26 16.14 20.05
N GLN A 342 -0.80 15.26 19.19
CA GLN A 342 -0.91 15.41 17.74
C GLN A 342 -2.37 15.29 17.25
N GLN A 343 -3.25 14.64 18.00
CA GLN A 343 -4.68 14.57 17.65
C GLN A 343 -5.32 15.97 17.75
N THR A 344 -5.13 16.67 18.87
CA THR A 344 -5.59 18.05 19.01
C THR A 344 -5.03 18.95 17.91
N MET A 345 -3.76 18.79 17.51
CA MET A 345 -3.19 19.59 16.44
C MET A 345 -3.78 19.29 15.07
N ALA A 346 -4.09 18.02 14.76
CA ALA A 346 -4.81 17.65 13.53
C ALA A 346 -6.24 18.26 13.51
N GLU A 347 -6.92 18.29 14.66
CA GLU A 347 -8.22 18.94 14.78
C GLU A 347 -8.15 20.45 14.60
N ARG A 348 -7.08 21.10 15.08
CA ARG A 348 -6.84 22.53 14.85
C ARG A 348 -6.60 22.83 13.38
N LEU A 349 -5.80 22.01 12.67
CA LEU A 349 -5.61 22.12 11.21
C LEU A 349 -6.95 22.10 10.48
N LEU A 350 -7.85 21.21 10.89
CA LEU A 350 -9.19 21.12 10.30
C LEU A 350 -10.05 22.35 10.63
N LYS A 351 -10.16 22.73 11.91
CA LYS A 351 -11.09 23.77 12.39
C LYS A 351 -10.65 25.18 12.01
N GLU A 352 -9.34 25.47 12.13
CA GLU A 352 -8.79 26.82 11.97
C GLU A 352 -8.33 27.09 10.52
N TYR A 353 -7.88 26.04 9.80
CA TYR A 353 -7.28 26.16 8.46
C TYR A 353 -8.02 25.40 7.36
N ASN A 354 -9.12 24.70 7.70
CA ASN A 354 -9.88 23.89 6.76
C ASN A 354 -9.06 22.77 6.06
N LEU A 355 -8.05 22.22 6.76
CA LEU A 355 -7.13 21.19 6.27
C LEU A 355 -7.41 19.85 6.98
N PHE A 356 -7.93 18.87 6.25
CA PHE A 356 -8.19 17.54 6.80
C PHE A 356 -6.94 16.66 6.73
N THR A 357 -6.35 16.41 7.88
CA THR A 357 -5.22 15.48 8.11
C THR A 357 -5.59 14.49 9.22
N VAL A 358 -4.76 13.48 9.49
CA VAL A 358 -5.02 12.50 10.57
C VAL A 358 -3.80 12.28 11.45
N ALA A 359 -4.02 12.28 12.75
CA ALA A 359 -3.03 11.83 13.70
C ALA A 359 -2.84 10.31 13.62
N ARG A 360 -1.61 9.86 13.81
CA ARG A 360 -1.20 8.47 13.87
C ARG A 360 -0.35 8.22 15.10
N SER A 361 -0.53 7.05 15.72
CA SER A 361 0.22 6.62 16.90
C SER A 361 0.57 5.14 16.77
N GLY A 362 1.30 4.59 17.74
CA GLY A 362 1.61 3.17 17.84
C GLY A 362 2.93 2.72 17.21
N SER A 363 3.70 3.63 16.59
CA SER A 363 5.12 3.40 16.30
C SER A 363 5.99 3.89 17.45
N ARG A 364 7.17 3.32 17.61
CA ARG A 364 8.10 3.72 18.67
C ARG A 364 8.71 5.10 18.47
N CYS A 365 8.73 5.59 17.22
CA CYS A 365 9.12 6.98 16.95
C CYS A 365 8.11 8.01 17.48
N GLY A 366 6.96 7.57 18.03
CA GLY A 366 5.96 8.42 18.68
C GLY A 366 4.83 8.89 17.74
N PRO A 367 3.88 9.66 18.28
CA PRO A 367 2.74 10.15 17.52
C PRO A 367 3.15 11.20 16.48
N CYS A 368 2.41 11.23 15.36
CA CYS A 368 2.63 12.14 14.26
C CYS A 368 1.31 12.49 13.55
N ILE A 369 1.31 13.51 12.69
CA ILE A 369 0.22 13.87 11.80
C ILE A 369 0.61 13.45 10.39
N ARG A 370 -0.21 12.62 9.77
CA ARG A 370 0.00 12.12 8.42
C ARG A 370 -0.63 13.06 7.39
N VAL A 371 0.15 13.42 6.38
CA VAL A 371 -0.25 14.17 5.19
C VAL A 371 -0.18 13.26 3.98
N THR A 372 -1.29 13.06 3.31
CA THR A 372 -1.41 12.20 2.14
C THR A 372 -2.23 12.91 1.06
N PRO A 373 -1.63 13.86 0.30
CA PRO A 373 -2.31 14.48 -0.84
C PRO A 373 -2.66 13.42 -1.88
N GLY A 374 -3.77 13.59 -2.57
CA GLY A 374 -4.04 12.84 -3.80
C GLY A 374 -3.23 13.42 -4.97
N PHE A 375 -3.00 12.65 -6.03
CA PHE A 375 -2.33 13.19 -7.23
C PHE A 375 -3.15 14.31 -7.92
N THR A 376 -4.44 14.41 -7.63
CA THR A 376 -5.34 15.49 -8.08
C THR A 376 -5.37 16.72 -7.16
N THR A 377 -4.68 16.67 -6.01
CA THR A 377 -4.56 17.81 -5.10
C THR A 377 -3.78 18.94 -5.80
N PRO A 378 -4.33 20.16 -5.92
CA PRO A 378 -3.62 21.27 -6.53
C PRO A 378 -2.48 21.77 -5.62
N ALA A 379 -1.43 22.32 -6.21
CA ALA A 379 -0.31 22.90 -5.46
C ALA A 379 -0.74 24.05 -4.54
N SER A 380 -1.79 24.79 -4.90
CA SER A 380 -2.38 25.84 -4.04
C SER A 380 -2.81 25.32 -2.67
N ASP A 381 -3.39 24.12 -2.60
CA ASP A 381 -3.83 23.51 -1.34
C ASP A 381 -2.63 23.13 -0.47
N ILE A 382 -1.52 22.72 -1.08
CA ILE A 382 -0.27 22.43 -0.39
C ILE A 382 0.36 23.72 0.17
N HIS A 383 0.26 24.84 -0.53
CA HIS A 383 0.73 26.12 -0.01
C HIS A 383 -0.09 26.58 1.22
N LEU A 384 -1.39 26.31 1.28
CA LEU A 384 -2.20 26.57 2.47
C LEU A 384 -1.74 25.71 3.66
N LEU A 385 -1.36 24.45 3.43
CA LEU A 385 -0.75 23.61 4.47
C LEU A 385 0.55 24.26 5.00
N VAL A 386 1.43 24.74 4.12
CA VAL A 386 2.68 25.40 4.54
C VAL A 386 2.38 26.63 5.41
N GLN A 387 1.44 27.47 4.98
CA GLN A 387 1.04 28.67 5.76
C GLN A 387 0.54 28.29 7.14
N ALA A 388 -0.30 27.28 7.26
CA ALA A 388 -0.80 26.79 8.55
C ALA A 388 0.35 26.28 9.45
N LEU A 389 1.28 25.48 8.87
CA LEU A 389 2.41 24.93 9.63
C LEU A 389 3.39 26.02 10.10
N VAL A 390 3.63 27.05 9.30
CA VAL A 390 4.47 28.21 9.70
C VAL A 390 3.84 28.99 10.85
N GLN A 391 2.51 29.10 10.89
CA GLN A 391 1.81 29.83 11.97
C GLN A 391 1.70 29.01 13.26
N LEU A 392 1.70 27.71 13.19
CA LEU A 392 1.50 26.81 14.33
C LEU A 392 2.80 26.27 14.93
N GLY A 393 3.90 26.24 14.18
CA GLY A 393 5.23 25.75 14.62
C GLY A 393 6.00 26.84 15.33
#